data_6e1c57b2ac2f75f2d2308d7f086387ff
#
_entry.id   6e1c57b2ac2f75f2d2308d7f086387ff
#
_cell.length_a   1.000
_cell.length_b   1.000
_cell.length_c   1.000
_cell.angle_alpha   90.00
_cell.angle_beta   90.00
_cell.angle_gamma   90.00
#
_symmetry.space_group_name_H-M   'P 1'
#
loop_
_entity.id
_entity.type
_entity.pdbx_description
1 polymer ?
#
loop_
_entity_poly.entity_id
_entity_poly.type
_entity_poly.pdbx_seq_one_letter_code
_entity_poly.pdbx_strand_id
1 'polypeptide(L)'
;MDIHKLFRYTPDHVNKNLRQATDGYVLKPDEGFLPSDEVKTRVQEFVSEPATDIISFPYLTPAYCAELIELCEEIDQFKHRAGDEYPAPEMDLKDISPYINATHIEMIEKHVLPVATSVWGFPVIWLSSAFIVKHSMDGQTGNAGWHHDALGDITLSVQLNDNFEQGGVYFERQDFMAGKLNTGEAILFPSKVTHRHTALNITSGTRYSLTYWMAGDVPEGLSLRKE
;
A
#
# COMPACT_ATOMS: atom_id res chain seq x y z
N MET A 1 6.23 4.29 -23.96
CA MET A 1 6.61 4.45 -22.52
C MET A 1 8.10 4.19 -22.34
N ASP A 2 8.81 4.99 -21.52
CA ASP A 2 10.19 4.68 -21.12
C ASP A 2 10.14 3.84 -19.83
N ILE A 3 9.97 2.52 -19.99
CA ILE A 3 9.83 1.56 -18.87
C ILE A 3 11.06 1.57 -17.94
N HIS A 4 12.22 2.05 -18.40
CA HIS A 4 13.41 2.12 -17.55
C HIS A 4 13.24 3.07 -16.36
N LYS A 5 12.30 4.03 -16.44
CA LYS A 5 11.97 4.89 -15.30
C LYS A 5 11.29 4.14 -14.16
N LEU A 6 10.51 3.09 -14.46
CA LEU A 6 9.84 2.28 -13.44
C LEU A 6 10.80 1.35 -12.68
N PHE A 7 11.98 1.07 -13.24
CA PHE A 7 12.95 0.11 -12.70
C PHE A 7 13.97 0.70 -11.73
N ARG A 8 13.81 1.96 -11.35
CA ARG A 8 14.62 2.62 -10.32
C ARG A 8 13.80 3.73 -9.66
N TYR A 9 14.02 3.91 -8.37
CA TYR A 9 13.40 5.02 -7.66
C TYR A 9 13.84 6.37 -8.26
N THR A 10 12.86 7.24 -8.49
CA THR A 10 13.06 8.67 -8.76
C THR A 10 12.09 9.47 -7.90
N PRO A 11 12.46 10.70 -7.47
CA PRO A 11 11.58 11.54 -6.67
C PRO A 11 10.22 11.80 -7.32
N ASP A 12 10.12 11.76 -8.63
CA ASP A 12 8.89 12.03 -9.38
C ASP A 12 7.84 10.90 -9.29
N HIS A 13 8.20 9.75 -8.73
CA HIS A 13 7.24 8.68 -8.44
C HIS A 13 6.36 8.99 -7.24
N VAL A 14 6.88 9.76 -6.29
CA VAL A 14 6.26 10.00 -4.99
C VAL A 14 5.77 11.44 -4.87
N ASN A 15 4.63 11.61 -4.21
CA ASN A 15 4.05 12.92 -3.95
C ASN A 15 5.06 13.87 -3.31
N LYS A 16 5.16 15.10 -3.83
CA LYS A 16 6.14 16.09 -3.39
C LYS A 16 6.00 16.43 -1.90
N ASN A 17 4.77 16.56 -1.42
CA ASN A 17 4.52 16.95 -0.03
C ASN A 17 4.88 15.82 0.93
N LEU A 18 4.62 14.55 0.55
CA LEU A 18 5.09 13.41 1.33
C LEU A 18 6.62 13.37 1.40
N ARG A 19 7.31 13.60 0.28
CA ARG A 19 8.77 13.67 0.28
C ARG A 19 9.31 14.76 1.22
N GLN A 20 8.63 15.91 1.29
CA GLN A 20 8.99 16.98 2.20
C GLN A 20 8.69 16.61 3.67
N ALA A 21 7.57 15.97 3.94
CA ALA A 21 7.22 15.52 5.29
C ALA A 21 8.21 14.49 5.83
N THR A 22 8.70 13.59 4.97
CA THR A 22 9.64 12.51 5.32
C THR A 22 11.11 12.87 5.13
N ASP A 23 11.41 14.09 4.69
CA ASP A 23 12.80 14.51 4.46
C ASP A 23 13.62 14.50 5.75
N GLY A 24 14.87 14.02 5.63
CA GLY A 24 15.76 13.85 6.78
C GLY A 24 15.50 12.61 7.62
N TYR A 25 14.51 11.77 7.28
CA TYR A 25 14.40 10.44 7.87
C TYR A 25 15.54 9.55 7.38
N VAL A 26 16.25 8.97 8.32
CA VAL A 26 17.33 8.01 8.05
C VAL A 26 17.06 6.76 8.86
N LEU A 27 16.92 5.65 8.16
CA LEU A 27 16.84 4.34 8.79
C LEU A 27 18.18 4.01 9.45
N LYS A 28 18.19 3.88 10.77
CA LYS A 28 19.40 3.55 11.56
C LYS A 28 19.14 2.27 12.35
N PRO A 29 19.41 1.11 11.78
CA PRO A 29 19.13 -0.18 12.43
C PRO A 29 19.72 -0.31 13.83
N ASP A 30 20.90 0.27 14.05
CA ASP A 30 21.64 0.20 15.33
C ASP A 30 21.18 1.24 16.38
N GLU A 31 20.50 2.33 15.96
CA GLU A 31 20.04 3.42 16.83
C GLU A 31 18.51 3.40 17.07
N GLY A 32 17.79 2.50 16.39
CA GLY A 32 16.34 2.42 16.38
C GLY A 32 15.72 3.03 15.13
N PHE A 33 14.43 2.77 14.96
CA PHE A 33 13.67 3.13 13.75
C PHE A 33 12.86 4.42 13.91
N LEU A 34 12.88 5.04 15.09
CA LEU A 34 12.05 6.20 15.36
C LEU A 34 12.58 7.43 14.62
N PRO A 35 11.70 8.20 13.99
CA PRO A 35 12.06 9.46 13.36
C PRO A 35 12.44 10.51 14.43
N SER A 36 13.18 11.53 14.01
CA SER A 36 13.36 12.72 14.84
C SER A 36 12.01 13.40 15.14
N ASP A 37 11.92 14.16 16.22
CA ASP A 37 10.69 14.89 16.57
C ASP A 37 10.25 15.84 15.46
N GLU A 38 11.19 16.41 14.71
CA GLU A 38 10.90 17.28 13.57
C GLU A 38 10.23 16.51 12.42
N VAL A 39 10.76 15.36 12.03
CA VAL A 39 10.16 14.49 11.00
C VAL A 39 8.79 14.00 11.47
N LYS A 40 8.69 13.56 12.73
CA LYS A 40 7.42 13.10 13.32
C LYS A 40 6.34 14.19 13.25
N THR A 41 6.67 15.42 13.62
CA THR A 41 5.73 16.56 13.57
C THR A 41 5.27 16.81 12.14
N ARG A 42 6.19 16.92 11.16
CA ARG A 42 5.83 17.13 9.75
C ARG A 42 4.95 16.03 9.20
N VAL A 43 5.24 14.78 9.53
CA VAL A 43 4.44 13.62 9.09
C VAL A 43 3.04 13.70 9.71
N GLN A 44 2.93 13.94 11.00
CA GLN A 44 1.63 14.05 11.69
C GLN A 44 0.76 15.21 11.17
N GLU A 45 1.38 16.31 10.76
CA GLU A 45 0.67 17.45 10.12
C GLU A 45 0.26 17.14 8.67
N PHE A 46 0.95 16.24 8.01
CA PHE A 46 0.71 15.90 6.60
C PHE A 46 -0.36 14.82 6.40
N VAL A 47 -0.41 13.81 7.27
CA VAL A 47 -1.36 12.71 7.16
C VAL A 47 -2.70 13.04 7.79
N SER A 48 -3.75 12.34 7.40
CA SER A 48 -5.06 12.38 8.08
C SER A 48 -5.39 10.99 8.64
N GLU A 49 -6.19 10.98 9.71
CA GLU A 49 -6.74 9.76 10.32
C GLU A 49 -8.27 9.82 10.27
N PRO A 50 -8.88 9.43 9.12
CA PRO A 50 -10.34 9.52 8.95
C PRO A 50 -11.13 8.55 9.82
N ALA A 51 -10.52 7.48 10.30
CA ALA A 51 -11.06 6.57 11.31
C ALA A 51 -9.90 5.96 12.11
N THR A 52 -10.22 5.38 13.26
CA THR A 52 -9.20 4.84 14.19
C THR A 52 -8.21 3.91 13.49
N ASP A 53 -6.94 4.27 13.57
CA ASP A 53 -5.80 3.55 12.97
C ASP A 53 -5.90 3.37 11.44
N ILE A 54 -6.68 4.20 10.75
CA ILE A 54 -6.69 4.29 9.29
C ILE A 54 -6.08 5.62 8.89
N ILE A 55 -4.88 5.59 8.37
CA ILE A 55 -4.10 6.77 7.99
C ILE A 55 -4.22 6.98 6.49
N SER A 56 -4.58 8.19 6.05
CA SER A 56 -4.72 8.54 4.64
C SER A 56 -3.75 9.66 4.26
N PHE A 57 -3.11 9.50 3.09
CA PHE A 57 -2.18 10.50 2.55
C PHE A 57 -1.95 10.32 1.04
N PRO A 58 -1.63 11.39 0.30
CA PRO A 58 -1.16 11.31 -1.08
C PRO A 58 0.23 10.66 -1.13
N TYR A 59 0.34 9.49 -1.79
CA TYR A 59 1.59 8.72 -1.84
C TYR A 59 2.26 8.78 -3.20
N LEU A 60 1.62 8.27 -4.25
CA LEU A 60 2.20 8.22 -5.59
C LEU A 60 1.77 9.42 -6.44
N THR A 61 2.56 9.75 -7.44
CA THR A 61 2.13 10.73 -8.44
C THR A 61 1.18 10.09 -9.46
N PRO A 62 0.18 10.83 -9.98
CA PRO A 62 -0.73 10.29 -11.00
C PRO A 62 0.00 9.82 -12.26
N ALA A 63 1.11 10.47 -12.63
CA ALA A 63 1.92 10.06 -13.78
C ALA A 63 2.53 8.66 -13.57
N TYR A 64 3.10 8.41 -12.39
CA TYR A 64 3.65 7.09 -12.05
C TYR A 64 2.58 6.02 -11.99
N CYS A 65 1.40 6.33 -11.43
CA CYS A 65 0.26 5.41 -11.41
C CYS A 65 -0.17 5.01 -12.83
N ALA A 66 -0.25 5.97 -13.75
CA ALA A 66 -0.62 5.71 -15.15
C ALA A 66 0.42 4.83 -15.86
N GLU A 67 1.72 5.12 -15.71
CA GLU A 67 2.81 4.32 -16.28
C GLU A 67 2.81 2.88 -15.73
N LEU A 68 2.51 2.70 -14.44
CA LEU A 68 2.44 1.39 -13.82
C LEU A 68 1.25 0.56 -14.34
N ILE A 69 0.08 1.18 -14.51
CA ILE A 69 -1.10 0.53 -15.11
C ILE A 69 -0.80 0.13 -16.56
N GLU A 70 -0.24 1.04 -17.35
CA GLU A 70 0.11 0.79 -18.75
C GLU A 70 1.03 -0.44 -18.88
N LEU A 71 2.07 -0.51 -18.05
CA LEU A 71 2.95 -1.66 -18.01
C LEU A 71 2.22 -2.96 -17.66
N CYS A 72 1.35 -2.94 -16.65
CA CYS A 72 0.61 -4.14 -16.25
C CYS A 72 -0.37 -4.61 -17.33
N GLU A 73 -1.00 -3.68 -18.06
CA GLU A 73 -1.88 -4.03 -19.19
C GLU A 73 -1.09 -4.56 -20.40
N GLU A 74 0.12 -4.04 -20.67
CA GLU A 74 0.99 -4.58 -21.71
C GLU A 74 1.45 -6.02 -21.40
N ILE A 75 1.73 -6.32 -20.13
CA ILE A 75 2.14 -7.66 -19.69
C ILE A 75 0.97 -8.63 -19.70
N ASP A 76 -0.23 -8.17 -19.33
CA ASP A 76 -1.50 -8.92 -19.27
C ASP A 76 -1.39 -10.29 -18.56
N GLN A 77 -0.70 -10.32 -17.42
CA GLN A 77 -0.50 -11.55 -16.63
C GLN A 77 -1.25 -11.49 -15.28
N PHE A 78 -2.38 -10.79 -15.26
CA PHE A 78 -3.28 -10.82 -14.10
C PHE A 78 -3.84 -12.23 -13.91
N LYS A 79 -3.74 -12.74 -12.68
CA LYS A 79 -4.18 -14.09 -12.33
C LYS A 79 -4.89 -14.12 -10.99
N HIS A 80 -5.80 -15.04 -10.81
CA HIS A 80 -6.42 -15.31 -9.51
C HIS A 80 -5.46 -16.10 -8.62
N ARG A 81 -5.36 -15.74 -7.35
CA ARG A 81 -4.62 -16.56 -6.37
C ARG A 81 -5.36 -17.87 -6.14
N ALA A 82 -4.61 -18.96 -6.14
CA ALA A 82 -5.16 -20.28 -5.85
C ALA A 82 -5.68 -20.33 -4.39
N GLY A 83 -6.95 -20.73 -4.20
CA GLY A 83 -7.55 -20.87 -2.88
C GLY A 83 -8.26 -19.62 -2.34
N ASP A 84 -8.27 -18.51 -3.08
CA ASP A 84 -9.08 -17.35 -2.72
C ASP A 84 -10.56 -17.59 -3.05
N GLU A 85 -11.44 -17.39 -2.05
CA GLU A 85 -12.90 -17.50 -2.26
C GLU A 85 -13.42 -16.34 -3.15
N TYR A 86 -12.70 -15.21 -3.21
CA TYR A 86 -13.11 -14.01 -3.93
C TYR A 86 -11.94 -13.45 -4.75
N PRO A 87 -11.54 -14.16 -5.78
CA PRO A 87 -10.32 -13.82 -6.50
C PRO A 87 -10.54 -12.61 -7.41
N ALA A 88 -10.12 -11.43 -6.96
CA ALA A 88 -9.81 -10.38 -7.90
C ALA A 88 -8.48 -10.73 -8.61
N PRO A 89 -8.36 -10.54 -9.94
CA PRO A 89 -7.12 -10.79 -10.64
C PRO A 89 -6.00 -9.89 -10.11
N GLU A 90 -4.85 -10.49 -9.82
CA GLU A 90 -3.70 -9.83 -9.24
C GLU A 90 -2.43 -10.04 -10.08
N MET A 91 -1.49 -9.11 -9.94
CA MET A 91 -0.15 -9.21 -10.52
C MET A 91 0.88 -8.79 -9.47
N ASP A 92 1.70 -9.73 -9.01
CA ASP A 92 2.78 -9.45 -8.07
C ASP A 92 3.88 -8.61 -8.73
N LEU A 93 4.36 -7.56 -8.07
CA LEU A 93 5.44 -6.70 -8.62
C LEU A 93 6.73 -7.49 -8.87
N LYS A 94 7.05 -8.47 -8.02
CA LYS A 94 8.23 -9.32 -8.20
C LYS A 94 8.14 -10.20 -9.45
N ASP A 95 6.91 -10.58 -9.88
CA ASP A 95 6.68 -11.36 -11.10
C ASP A 95 6.77 -10.48 -12.35
N ILE A 96 6.51 -9.17 -12.24
CA ILE A 96 6.73 -8.20 -13.30
C ILE A 96 8.24 -8.01 -13.52
N SER A 97 8.95 -7.62 -12.46
CA SER A 97 10.39 -7.40 -12.51
C SER A 97 10.98 -7.28 -11.09
N PRO A 98 12.14 -7.91 -10.83
CA PRO A 98 12.85 -7.70 -9.57
C PRO A 98 13.27 -6.24 -9.37
N TYR A 99 13.49 -5.49 -10.44
CA TYR A 99 13.85 -4.07 -10.36
C TYR A 99 12.69 -3.18 -9.93
N ILE A 100 11.47 -3.44 -10.42
CA ILE A 100 10.26 -2.74 -9.95
C ILE A 100 10.04 -3.05 -8.46
N ASN A 101 10.13 -4.30 -8.07
CA ASN A 101 9.98 -4.67 -6.67
C ASN A 101 11.02 -3.96 -5.78
N ALA A 102 12.29 -3.90 -6.20
CA ALA A 102 13.34 -3.17 -5.49
C ALA A 102 13.05 -1.65 -5.41
N THR A 103 12.53 -1.05 -6.49
CA THR A 103 12.10 0.34 -6.50
C THR A 103 11.03 0.60 -5.44
N HIS A 104 10.03 -0.28 -5.33
CA HIS A 104 8.96 -0.14 -4.34
C HIS A 104 9.46 -0.38 -2.91
N ILE A 105 10.41 -1.28 -2.68
CA ILE A 105 11.08 -1.43 -1.38
C ILE A 105 11.73 -0.10 -0.97
N GLU A 106 12.52 0.51 -1.86
CA GLU A 106 13.16 1.80 -1.59
C GLU A 106 12.13 2.91 -1.29
N MET A 107 11.00 2.94 -2.00
CA MET A 107 9.93 3.90 -1.76
C MET A 107 9.26 3.69 -0.40
N ILE A 108 9.04 2.45 0.02
CA ILE A 108 8.53 2.11 1.35
C ILE A 108 9.50 2.57 2.44
N GLU A 109 10.78 2.25 2.32
CA GLU A 109 11.81 2.63 3.29
C GLU A 109 11.92 4.15 3.46
N LYS A 110 11.87 4.89 2.35
CA LYS A 110 12.04 6.35 2.38
C LYS A 110 10.79 7.12 2.80
N HIS A 111 9.59 6.60 2.51
CA HIS A 111 8.39 7.42 2.61
C HIS A 111 7.25 6.79 3.43
N VAL A 112 7.10 5.48 3.46
CA VAL A 112 6.03 4.82 4.21
C VAL A 112 6.50 4.44 5.61
N LEU A 113 7.71 3.91 5.74
CA LEU A 113 8.31 3.62 7.05
C LEU A 113 8.31 4.84 7.98
N PRO A 114 8.74 6.05 7.58
CA PRO A 114 8.63 7.22 8.44
C PRO A 114 7.19 7.57 8.83
N VAL A 115 6.19 7.32 7.96
CA VAL A 115 4.78 7.51 8.33
C VAL A 115 4.38 6.51 9.41
N ALA A 116 4.58 5.21 9.20
CA ALA A 116 4.20 4.17 10.16
C ALA A 116 4.88 4.36 11.53
N THR A 117 6.18 4.70 11.53
CA THR A 117 6.92 4.94 12.77
C THR A 117 6.52 6.24 13.47
N SER A 118 6.15 7.29 12.73
CA SER A 118 5.69 8.56 13.31
C SER A 118 4.31 8.42 13.95
N VAL A 119 3.42 7.60 13.39
CA VAL A 119 2.05 7.44 13.86
C VAL A 119 1.97 6.39 14.98
N TRP A 120 2.54 5.22 14.77
CA TRP A 120 2.37 4.08 15.69
C TRP A 120 3.65 3.70 16.46
N GLY A 121 4.81 4.29 16.12
CA GLY A 121 6.08 3.82 16.66
C GLY A 121 6.45 2.41 16.16
N PHE A 122 5.79 1.92 15.11
CA PHE A 122 5.97 0.57 14.59
C PHE A 122 7.01 0.57 13.45
N PRO A 123 8.11 -0.16 13.59
CA PRO A 123 9.09 -0.28 12.54
C PRO A 123 8.59 -1.24 11.46
N VAL A 124 8.35 -0.74 10.26
CA VAL A 124 8.17 -1.58 9.07
C VAL A 124 9.57 -1.94 8.55
N ILE A 125 9.95 -3.21 8.62
CA ILE A 125 11.32 -3.61 8.30
C ILE A 125 11.43 -4.25 6.93
N TRP A 126 10.35 -4.86 6.45
CA TRP A 126 10.38 -5.53 5.17
C TRP A 126 9.01 -5.61 4.50
N LEU A 127 9.07 -5.62 3.18
CA LEU A 127 7.92 -5.82 2.31
C LEU A 127 7.72 -7.33 2.07
N SER A 128 6.64 -7.89 2.60
CA SER A 128 6.33 -9.30 2.43
C SER A 128 5.66 -9.59 1.08
N SER A 129 4.84 -8.67 0.58
CA SER A 129 4.19 -8.76 -0.73
C SER A 129 3.82 -7.39 -1.25
N ALA A 130 3.91 -7.20 -2.56
CA ALA A 130 3.39 -6.03 -3.27
C ALA A 130 2.74 -6.50 -4.57
N PHE A 131 1.46 -6.16 -4.76
CA PHE A 131 0.71 -6.63 -5.92
C PHE A 131 -0.34 -5.61 -6.36
N ILE A 132 -0.61 -5.60 -7.66
CA ILE A 132 -1.66 -4.78 -8.26
C ILE A 132 -2.89 -5.64 -8.44
N VAL A 133 -4.04 -5.13 -7.99
CA VAL A 133 -5.36 -5.76 -8.11
C VAL A 133 -6.15 -5.02 -9.19
N LYS A 134 -6.74 -5.79 -10.12
CA LYS A 134 -7.60 -5.29 -11.19
C LYS A 134 -9.04 -5.68 -10.91
N HIS A 135 -9.89 -4.72 -10.56
CA HIS A 135 -11.32 -4.91 -10.41
C HIS A 135 -12.04 -4.46 -11.67
N SER A 136 -12.84 -5.34 -12.28
CA SER A 136 -13.67 -5.04 -13.43
C SER A 136 -15.11 -5.50 -13.24
N MET A 137 -16.02 -5.01 -14.07
CA MET A 137 -17.44 -5.39 -14.00
C MET A 137 -17.77 -6.75 -14.62
N ASP A 138 -16.82 -7.45 -15.20
CA ASP A 138 -17.07 -8.66 -16.02
C ASP A 138 -17.55 -9.88 -15.20
N GLY A 139 -18.16 -9.62 -14.06
CA GLY A 139 -18.95 -10.59 -13.27
C GLY A 139 -18.16 -11.61 -12.48
N GLN A 140 -16.83 -11.60 -12.57
CA GLN A 140 -15.96 -12.54 -11.85
C GLN A 140 -15.07 -11.88 -10.78
N THR A 141 -15.10 -10.56 -10.70
CA THR A 141 -14.32 -9.78 -9.74
C THR A 141 -15.21 -9.20 -8.65
N GLY A 142 -16.03 -10.06 -8.06
CA GLY A 142 -16.85 -9.68 -6.92
C GLY A 142 -16.03 -9.11 -5.77
N ASN A 143 -16.71 -8.65 -4.74
CA ASN A 143 -16.08 -8.22 -3.49
C ASN A 143 -14.99 -9.22 -3.09
N ALA A 144 -13.78 -8.74 -2.83
CA ALA A 144 -12.90 -9.49 -1.95
C ALA A 144 -13.68 -9.67 -0.64
N GLY A 145 -14.15 -10.87 -0.34
CA GLY A 145 -14.98 -11.11 0.83
C GLY A 145 -14.41 -10.50 2.11
N TRP A 146 -15.13 -10.61 3.20
CA TRP A 146 -14.65 -10.15 4.50
C TRP A 146 -13.38 -10.87 4.92
N HIS A 147 -12.27 -10.15 5.04
CA HIS A 147 -10.98 -10.73 5.39
C HIS A 147 -10.12 -9.81 6.27
N HIS A 148 -9.02 -10.37 6.74
CA HIS A 148 -7.87 -9.67 7.31
C HIS A 148 -6.67 -9.99 6.44
N ASP A 149 -5.76 -9.05 6.28
CA ASP A 149 -4.51 -9.26 5.55
C ASP A 149 -3.52 -10.07 6.40
N ALA A 150 -3.59 -11.39 6.28
CA ALA A 150 -2.90 -12.30 7.19
C ALA A 150 -1.37 -12.28 7.07
N LEU A 151 -0.82 -11.89 5.91
CA LEU A 151 0.61 -11.96 5.61
C LEU A 151 1.39 -10.69 5.97
N GLY A 152 0.72 -9.62 6.41
CA GLY A 152 1.34 -8.37 6.85
C GLY A 152 0.99 -8.02 8.29
N ASP A 153 1.74 -7.14 8.92
CA ASP A 153 1.38 -6.46 10.15
C ASP A 153 0.71 -5.12 9.85
N ILE A 154 1.12 -4.50 8.76
CA ILE A 154 0.55 -3.26 8.23
C ILE A 154 0.28 -3.43 6.73
N THR A 155 -0.88 -2.95 6.29
CA THR A 155 -1.26 -2.87 4.88
C THR A 155 -1.26 -1.42 4.42
N LEU A 156 -0.66 -1.17 3.25
CA LEU A 156 -0.84 0.06 2.48
C LEU A 156 -1.60 -0.28 1.21
N SER A 157 -2.75 0.36 1.00
CA SER A 157 -3.53 0.25 -0.24
C SER A 157 -3.55 1.59 -0.95
N VAL A 158 -3.09 1.61 -2.21
CA VAL A 158 -2.96 2.81 -3.03
C VAL A 158 -3.94 2.74 -4.19
N GLN A 159 -4.71 3.81 -4.40
CA GLN A 159 -5.59 3.96 -5.55
C GLN A 159 -4.75 4.37 -6.77
N LEU A 160 -4.70 3.54 -7.82
CA LEU A 160 -3.89 3.83 -9.01
C LEU A 160 -4.63 4.63 -10.10
N ASN A 161 -5.99 4.62 -10.10
CA ASN A 161 -6.79 5.39 -11.04
C ASN A 161 -8.11 5.82 -10.40
N ASP A 162 -8.83 6.71 -11.05
CA ASP A 162 -10.12 7.23 -10.57
C ASP A 162 -11.23 7.24 -11.64
N ASN A 163 -10.99 6.60 -12.79
CA ASN A 163 -11.96 6.50 -13.90
C ASN A 163 -12.91 5.30 -13.77
N PHE A 164 -13.48 5.11 -12.60
CA PHE A 164 -14.50 4.10 -12.28
C PHE A 164 -15.56 4.71 -11.35
N GLU A 165 -16.67 4.03 -11.14
CA GLU A 165 -17.74 4.48 -10.25
C GLU A 165 -17.94 3.52 -9.08
N GLN A 166 -18.22 4.06 -7.90
CA GLN A 166 -18.35 3.37 -6.63
C GLN A 166 -17.02 2.67 -6.20
N GLY A 167 -17.09 1.51 -5.55
CA GLY A 167 -15.90 0.83 -5.04
C GLY A 167 -15.39 1.41 -3.71
N GLY A 168 -14.13 1.13 -3.41
CA GLY A 168 -13.50 1.49 -2.15
C GLY A 168 -13.30 0.29 -1.24
N VAL A 169 -12.99 0.56 0.03
CA VAL A 169 -12.80 -0.44 1.08
C VAL A 169 -13.66 -0.09 2.27
N TYR A 170 -14.42 -1.05 2.79
CA TYR A 170 -15.20 -0.88 4.01
C TYR A 170 -14.57 -1.66 5.15
N PHE A 171 -14.38 -0.99 6.28
CA PHE A 171 -13.83 -1.51 7.52
C PHE A 171 -14.94 -1.72 8.55
N GLU A 172 -15.24 -2.98 8.87
CA GLU A 172 -16.40 -3.37 9.68
C GLU A 172 -16.32 -2.79 11.11
N ARG A 173 -15.19 -3.00 11.78
CA ARG A 173 -15.02 -2.59 13.20
C ARG A 173 -15.01 -1.08 13.38
N GLN A 174 -14.44 -0.36 12.42
CA GLN A 174 -14.36 1.10 12.42
C GLN A 174 -15.65 1.77 11.92
N ASP A 175 -16.59 0.97 11.37
CA ASP A 175 -17.78 1.45 10.67
C ASP A 175 -17.43 2.57 9.67
N PHE A 176 -16.36 2.34 8.91
CA PHE A 176 -15.76 3.34 8.02
C PHE A 176 -15.64 2.84 6.59
N MET A 177 -16.07 3.66 5.67
CA MET A 177 -15.91 3.43 4.24
C MET A 177 -14.85 4.39 3.69
N ALA A 178 -13.68 3.85 3.37
CA ALA A 178 -12.74 4.51 2.48
C ALA A 178 -13.30 4.38 1.06
N GLY A 179 -14.05 5.37 0.62
CA GLY A 179 -14.66 5.40 -0.70
C GLY A 179 -13.62 5.53 -1.81
N LYS A 180 -14.05 6.05 -2.96
CA LYS A 180 -13.15 6.35 -4.07
C LYS A 180 -12.13 7.42 -3.67
N LEU A 181 -10.87 7.04 -3.56
CA LEU A 181 -9.74 7.94 -3.33
C LEU A 181 -9.31 8.60 -4.65
N ASN A 182 -8.54 9.69 -4.57
CA ASN A 182 -7.92 10.25 -5.77
C ASN A 182 -6.77 9.35 -6.25
N THR A 183 -6.39 9.46 -7.52
CA THR A 183 -5.24 8.74 -8.08
C THR A 183 -3.97 9.06 -7.30
N GLY A 184 -3.29 8.01 -6.82
CA GLY A 184 -2.07 8.10 -6.01
C GLY A 184 -2.29 8.30 -4.51
N GLU A 185 -3.53 8.47 -4.04
CA GLU A 185 -3.84 8.45 -2.61
C GLU A 185 -3.77 7.04 -2.04
N ALA A 186 -3.35 6.96 -0.78
CA ALA A 186 -3.17 5.73 -0.05
C ALA A 186 -3.89 5.74 1.30
N ILE A 187 -4.30 4.55 1.74
CA ILE A 187 -4.67 4.27 3.12
C ILE A 187 -3.70 3.26 3.71
N LEU A 188 -3.25 3.52 4.92
CA LEU A 188 -2.35 2.70 5.70
C LEU A 188 -3.06 2.26 6.97
N PHE A 189 -3.05 0.96 7.29
CA PHE A 189 -3.79 0.42 8.44
C PHE A 189 -3.17 -0.90 8.96
N PRO A 190 -3.41 -1.26 10.24
CA PRO A 190 -3.02 -2.55 10.79
C PRO A 190 -3.71 -3.70 10.04
N SER A 191 -2.93 -4.69 9.59
CA SER A 191 -3.42 -5.77 8.73
C SER A 191 -4.24 -6.83 9.44
N LYS A 192 -3.80 -7.19 10.66
CA LYS A 192 -4.34 -8.31 11.43
C LYS A 192 -5.45 -7.86 12.39
N VAL A 193 -6.21 -8.77 12.90
CA VAL A 193 -7.18 -8.74 14.02
C VAL A 193 -8.12 -7.53 14.09
N THR A 194 -7.66 -6.30 13.92
CA THR A 194 -8.43 -5.08 14.21
C THR A 194 -9.10 -4.46 13.00
N HIS A 195 -8.61 -4.73 11.79
CA HIS A 195 -9.08 -4.07 10.56
C HIS A 195 -9.64 -5.11 9.57
N ARG A 196 -10.69 -5.82 10.00
CA ARG A 196 -11.46 -6.67 9.09
C ARG A 196 -12.15 -5.80 8.06
N HIS A 197 -11.94 -6.11 6.77
CA HIS A 197 -12.42 -5.26 5.69
C HIS A 197 -12.87 -6.05 4.47
N THR A 198 -13.50 -5.35 3.54
CA THR A 198 -13.89 -5.88 2.23
C THR A 198 -13.74 -4.80 1.16
N ALA A 199 -13.28 -5.18 -0.02
CA ALA A 199 -13.34 -4.30 -1.18
C ALA A 199 -14.78 -4.26 -1.71
N LEU A 200 -15.28 -3.06 -2.00
CA LEU A 200 -16.64 -2.86 -2.53
C LEU A 200 -16.64 -2.93 -4.05
N ASN A 201 -17.77 -3.39 -4.61
CA ASN A 201 -17.97 -3.48 -6.04
C ASN A 201 -17.94 -2.10 -6.71
N ILE A 202 -17.32 -2.03 -7.87
CA ILE A 202 -17.46 -0.92 -8.80
C ILE A 202 -18.74 -1.12 -9.64
N THR A 203 -19.31 -0.03 -10.15
CA THR A 203 -20.51 -0.06 -11.02
C THR A 203 -20.22 0.35 -12.46
N SER A 204 -19.05 0.91 -12.73
CA SER A 204 -18.53 1.17 -14.08
C SER A 204 -17.01 1.32 -14.07
N GLY A 205 -16.40 1.14 -15.22
CA GLY A 205 -14.95 1.29 -15.42
C GLY A 205 -14.14 0.10 -14.94
N THR A 206 -12.85 0.33 -14.70
CA THR A 206 -11.91 -0.63 -14.11
C THR A 206 -11.13 0.07 -13.01
N ARG A 207 -11.07 -0.53 -11.83
CA ARG A 207 -10.32 -0.02 -10.69
C ARG A 207 -9.01 -0.80 -10.55
N TYR A 208 -7.91 -0.07 -10.48
CA TYR A 208 -6.60 -0.60 -10.14
C TYR A 208 -6.20 -0.11 -8.76
N SER A 209 -5.76 -1.03 -7.91
CA SER A 209 -5.16 -0.71 -6.61
C SER A 209 -3.84 -1.45 -6.44
N LEU A 210 -2.87 -0.79 -5.82
CA LEU A 210 -1.59 -1.39 -5.46
C LEU A 210 -1.60 -1.63 -3.96
N THR A 211 -1.46 -2.88 -3.57
CA THR A 211 -1.47 -3.30 -2.16
C THR A 211 -0.07 -3.76 -1.75
N TYR A 212 0.36 -3.29 -0.58
CA TYR A 212 1.60 -3.72 0.06
C TYR A 212 1.27 -4.36 1.41
N TRP A 213 1.77 -5.55 1.62
CA TRP A 213 1.80 -6.18 2.93
C TRP A 213 3.20 -6.04 3.51
N MET A 214 3.28 -5.40 4.66
CA MET A 214 4.54 -5.07 5.31
C MET A 214 4.58 -5.68 6.70
N ALA A 215 5.77 -6.10 7.13
CA ALA A 215 5.97 -6.68 8.45
C ALA A 215 7.09 -5.95 9.20
N GLY A 216 6.92 -5.86 10.50
CA GLY A 216 7.95 -5.44 11.43
C GLY A 216 8.75 -6.63 11.95
N ASP A 217 9.94 -6.37 12.49
CA ASP A 217 10.72 -7.37 13.19
C ASP A 217 10.18 -7.55 14.61
N VAL A 218 10.09 -8.79 15.04
CA VAL A 218 9.86 -9.09 16.45
C VAL A 218 11.26 -9.16 17.09
N PRO A 219 11.58 -8.29 18.06
CA PRO A 219 12.88 -8.33 18.73
C PRO A 219 13.24 -9.76 19.15
N GLU A 220 14.48 -10.17 18.88
CA GLU A 220 14.97 -11.46 19.32
C GLU A 220 14.73 -11.62 20.84
N GLY A 221 13.97 -12.63 21.23
CA GLY A 221 13.58 -12.87 22.62
C GLY A 221 12.11 -12.63 22.94
N LEU A 222 11.36 -11.90 22.06
CA LEU A 222 9.89 -11.83 22.13
C LEU A 222 9.20 -12.80 21.16
N SER A 223 9.96 -13.49 20.32
CA SER A 223 9.41 -14.54 19.45
C SER A 223 8.92 -15.70 20.30
N LEU A 224 7.61 -15.87 20.37
CA LEU A 224 6.98 -17.04 20.96
C LEU A 224 7.19 -18.33 20.13
N ARG A 225 7.96 -18.24 19.05
CA ARG A 225 8.29 -19.35 18.16
C ARG A 225 9.79 -19.65 18.19
N LYS A 226 10.26 -20.12 19.34
CA LYS A 226 11.43 -21.00 19.39
C LYS A 226 10.91 -22.35 19.89
N GLU A 227 10.34 -23.13 18.98
CA GLU A 227 10.28 -24.58 19.08
C GLU A 227 10.49 -25.16 17.68
#